data_2875339f0400b16a8fa5e650c6f28357
#
_entry.id   2875339f0400b16a8fa5e650c6f28357
#
_cell.length_a   1.000
_cell.length_b   1.000
_cell.length_c   1.000
_cell.angle_alpha   90.00
_cell.angle_beta   90.00
_cell.angle_gamma   90.00
#
_symmetry.space_group_name_H-M   'P 1'
#
loop_
_entity.id
_entity.type
_entity.pdbx_description
1 polymer ?
#
loop_
_entity_poly.entity_id
_entity_poly.type
_entity_poly.pdbx_seq_one_letter_code
_entity_poly.pdbx_strand_id
1 'polypeptide(L)'
;MIDYVLPSLLNLIDPFNICLMLLGLTGGIITGALPGLSATMGVALMVPVTFAMNPTSGLIMLGAIYVGAIYGGANSAILICTPGTPSSVATTFDGWPLTQRGEADVGLYTSLISSGIGGFIGVIFLLCLARPLAHFALSFGVSENFWLCLFGLSTIAVMSPGNMGKGIVSGAIGLLVSTIGLDPNTGTPRFTFGAYSLSQGISVIPCMIGLFSFSQVLFLLGSNKKFVAEYHPHKGVFYKTFKHLVTRCKTILLRSSLIGTAIGMLPGAGGEIASIIAYNESKRWAKDPSKYGTGIIEGVASSESANNAVIGGSLIPMLTLGIPGSAVAAVILGAIMAHGIQPGFKIFTATPDLTYTFIFSQFAVNILLIPIGYLLCRIMARLLTIRLTFIAVGIVVLSFIGAYAIANSMVDIWTVVAFGFVGYFGGRLGMDTGAMALGVILGPMIEENLGKCLDLSVSVSGGLLEVLTEGVINKVLIAALILSVATPLFIIFRKRTGSGKSSGGVQTDAKEYE
;
A
#
# COMPACT_ATOMS: atom_id res chain seq x y z
N MET A 1 -18.62 20.65 -2.17
CA MET A 1 -17.69 20.00 -3.13
C MET A 1 -17.36 20.89 -4.31
N ILE A 2 -18.37 21.46 -5.00
CA ILE A 2 -18.17 22.35 -6.16
C ILE A 2 -17.29 23.56 -5.79
N ASP A 3 -17.49 24.15 -4.61
CA ASP A 3 -16.76 25.31 -4.13
C ASP A 3 -15.25 25.08 -3.94
N TYR A 4 -14.84 23.81 -3.75
CA TYR A 4 -13.43 23.44 -3.57
C TYR A 4 -12.75 22.97 -4.85
N VAL A 5 -13.50 22.74 -5.94
CA VAL A 5 -12.93 22.29 -7.23
C VAL A 5 -11.97 23.30 -7.81
N LEU A 6 -12.40 24.56 -7.89
CA LEU A 6 -11.58 25.61 -8.50
C LEU A 6 -10.32 25.92 -7.68
N PRO A 7 -10.38 26.12 -6.33
CA PRO A 7 -9.18 26.28 -5.51
C PRO A 7 -8.22 25.11 -5.61
N SER A 8 -8.74 23.86 -5.60
CA SER A 8 -7.92 22.66 -5.73
C SER A 8 -7.21 22.58 -7.08
N LEU A 9 -7.89 22.93 -8.18
CA LEU A 9 -7.28 22.96 -9.51
C LEU A 9 -6.21 24.05 -9.61
N LEU A 10 -6.42 25.21 -9.01
CA LEU A 10 -5.41 26.29 -8.96
C LEU A 10 -4.17 25.85 -8.19
N ASN A 11 -4.34 25.16 -7.06
CA ASN A 11 -3.23 24.56 -6.30
C ASN A 11 -2.45 23.51 -7.12
N LEU A 12 -3.11 22.76 -7.99
CA LEU A 12 -2.43 21.77 -8.85
C LEU A 12 -1.60 22.42 -9.96
N ILE A 13 -2.00 23.58 -10.47
CA ILE A 13 -1.29 24.30 -11.53
C ILE A 13 -0.07 25.07 -10.96
N ASP A 14 0.05 25.18 -9.65
CA ASP A 14 1.25 25.75 -9.02
C ASP A 14 2.50 25.03 -9.54
N PRO A 15 3.49 25.76 -10.11
CA PRO A 15 4.72 25.18 -10.65
C PRO A 15 5.47 24.28 -9.65
N PHE A 16 5.40 24.60 -8.36
CA PHE A 16 6.02 23.79 -7.32
C PHE A 16 5.33 22.42 -7.19
N ASN A 17 3.99 22.40 -7.16
CA ASN A 17 3.22 21.15 -7.07
C ASN A 17 3.35 20.30 -8.35
N ILE A 18 3.42 20.94 -9.53
CA ILE A 18 3.71 20.23 -10.79
C ILE A 18 5.10 19.57 -10.71
N CYS A 19 6.11 20.29 -10.25
CA CYS A 19 7.46 19.75 -10.08
C CYS A 19 7.46 18.57 -9.11
N LEU A 20 6.73 18.65 -8.00
CA LEU A 20 6.61 17.56 -7.03
C LEU A 20 5.88 16.34 -7.61
N MET A 21 4.82 16.53 -8.41
CA MET A 21 4.18 15.43 -9.12
C MET A 21 5.13 14.73 -10.08
N LEU A 22 5.91 15.50 -10.86
CA LEU A 22 6.90 14.96 -11.81
C LEU A 22 8.03 14.22 -11.10
N LEU A 23 8.60 14.81 -10.07
CA LEU A 23 9.68 14.21 -9.27
C LEU A 23 9.19 12.98 -8.51
N GLY A 24 8.04 13.08 -7.86
CA GLY A 24 7.42 11.97 -7.13
C GLY A 24 7.11 10.80 -8.05
N LEU A 25 6.48 11.06 -9.20
CA LEU A 25 6.14 10.03 -10.17
C LEU A 25 7.39 9.37 -10.77
N THR A 26 8.39 10.15 -11.17
CA THR A 26 9.66 9.64 -11.71
C THR A 26 10.41 8.82 -10.66
N GLY A 27 10.57 9.35 -9.44
CA GLY A 27 11.21 8.65 -8.33
C GLY A 27 10.45 7.38 -7.94
N GLY A 28 9.12 7.43 -7.94
CA GLY A 28 8.25 6.28 -7.72
C GLY A 28 8.47 5.19 -8.77
N ILE A 29 8.43 5.52 -10.06
CA ILE A 29 8.67 4.56 -11.15
C ILE A 29 10.05 3.89 -11.00
N ILE A 30 11.07 4.65 -10.67
CA ILE A 30 12.43 4.12 -10.49
C ILE A 30 12.49 3.18 -9.28
N THR A 31 11.97 3.61 -8.13
CA THR A 31 11.97 2.78 -6.92
C THR A 31 11.16 1.50 -7.10
N GLY A 32 9.98 1.58 -7.70
CA GLY A 32 9.15 0.41 -7.97
C GLY A 32 9.76 -0.56 -8.99
N ALA A 33 10.51 -0.06 -9.97
CA ALA A 33 11.14 -0.88 -11.00
C ALA A 33 12.38 -1.66 -10.49
N LEU A 34 13.01 -1.19 -9.43
CA LEU A 34 14.22 -1.83 -8.91
C LEU A 34 13.85 -3.02 -8.02
N PRO A 35 14.22 -4.26 -8.40
CA PRO A 35 13.89 -5.44 -7.60
C PRO A 35 14.48 -5.33 -6.20
N GLY A 36 13.67 -5.67 -5.20
CA GLY A 36 14.04 -5.57 -3.80
C GLY A 36 13.71 -4.22 -3.16
N LEU A 37 13.24 -3.23 -3.92
CA LEU A 37 12.60 -2.04 -3.37
C LEU A 37 11.07 -2.22 -3.43
N SER A 38 10.34 -1.59 -2.53
CA SER A 38 8.88 -1.66 -2.52
C SER A 38 8.25 -0.27 -2.67
N ALA A 39 7.02 -0.21 -3.11
CA ALA A 39 6.27 1.05 -3.14
C ALA A 39 6.14 1.66 -1.74
N THR A 40 5.96 0.82 -0.72
CA THR A 40 5.90 1.24 0.69
C THR A 40 7.19 1.91 1.14
N MET A 41 8.33 1.31 0.77
CA MET A 41 9.64 1.88 1.06
C MET A 41 9.85 3.22 0.35
N GLY A 42 9.50 3.31 -0.94
CA GLY A 42 9.65 4.56 -1.71
C GLY A 42 8.87 5.72 -1.09
N VAL A 43 7.64 5.45 -0.65
CA VAL A 43 6.82 6.45 0.05
C VAL A 43 7.41 6.77 1.42
N ALA A 44 7.75 5.75 2.24
CA ALA A 44 8.27 5.95 3.59
C ALA A 44 9.58 6.77 3.61
N LEU A 45 10.46 6.55 2.64
CA LEU A 45 11.72 7.28 2.51
C LEU A 45 11.50 8.77 2.24
N MET A 46 10.42 9.14 1.54
CA MET A 46 10.13 10.53 1.19
C MET A 46 9.25 11.24 2.23
N VAL A 47 8.62 10.53 3.16
CA VAL A 47 7.82 11.16 4.22
C VAL A 47 8.60 12.26 4.96
N PRO A 48 9.84 12.06 5.43
CA PRO A 48 10.58 13.12 6.11
C PRO A 48 10.81 14.36 5.25
N VAL A 49 11.04 14.17 3.94
CA VAL A 49 11.24 15.28 3.00
C VAL A 49 9.97 16.13 2.91
N THR A 50 8.80 15.49 3.01
CA THR A 50 7.50 16.20 2.95
C THR A 50 7.24 17.05 4.19
N PHE A 51 7.90 16.80 5.33
CA PHE A 51 7.75 17.63 6.54
C PHE A 51 8.30 19.04 6.39
N ALA A 52 9.27 19.24 5.51
CA ALA A 52 9.78 20.58 5.18
C ALA A 52 8.85 21.35 4.23
N MET A 53 7.76 20.73 3.79
CA MET A 53 6.83 21.28 2.81
C MET A 53 5.47 21.60 3.44
N ASN A 54 4.65 22.37 2.72
CA ASN A 54 3.24 22.46 3.03
C ASN A 54 2.60 21.05 2.99
N PRO A 55 1.74 20.68 3.94
CA PRO A 55 1.09 19.36 3.98
C PRO A 55 0.42 18.95 2.67
N THR A 56 -0.21 19.87 1.96
CA THR A 56 -0.83 19.62 0.65
C THR A 56 0.21 19.18 -0.38
N SER A 57 1.31 19.91 -0.49
CA SER A 57 2.42 19.61 -1.42
C SER A 57 3.10 18.28 -1.06
N GLY A 58 3.28 18.04 0.23
CA GLY A 58 3.82 16.76 0.73
C GLY A 58 2.95 15.58 0.31
N LEU A 59 1.63 15.66 0.49
CA LEU A 59 0.71 14.59 0.10
C LEU A 59 0.66 14.39 -1.41
N ILE A 60 0.69 15.45 -2.21
CA ILE A 60 0.80 15.37 -3.67
C ILE A 60 2.02 14.55 -4.07
N MET A 61 3.17 14.84 -3.49
CA MET A 61 4.42 14.11 -3.76
C MET A 61 4.31 12.64 -3.35
N LEU A 62 3.82 12.33 -2.14
CA LEU A 62 3.67 10.95 -1.67
C LEU A 62 2.69 10.14 -2.54
N GLY A 63 1.57 10.75 -2.94
CA GLY A 63 0.62 10.12 -3.85
C GLY A 63 1.20 9.86 -5.23
N ALA A 64 2.02 10.79 -5.76
CA ALA A 64 2.72 10.60 -7.02
C ALA A 64 3.75 9.48 -6.96
N ILE A 65 4.50 9.37 -5.86
CA ILE A 65 5.43 8.25 -5.62
C ILE A 65 4.65 6.94 -5.57
N TYR A 66 3.51 6.90 -4.88
CA TYR A 66 2.68 5.70 -4.78
C TYR A 66 2.26 5.19 -6.16
N VAL A 67 1.65 6.05 -6.98
CA VAL A 67 1.24 5.70 -8.35
C VAL A 67 2.44 5.24 -9.18
N GLY A 68 3.54 6.00 -9.13
CA GLY A 68 4.76 5.68 -9.86
C GLY A 68 5.35 4.34 -9.46
N ALA A 69 5.42 4.04 -8.16
CA ALA A 69 6.05 2.82 -7.65
C ALA A 69 5.22 1.56 -7.96
N ILE A 70 3.90 1.65 -7.90
CA ILE A 70 3.03 0.52 -8.26
C ILE A 70 3.20 0.18 -9.75
N TYR A 71 3.16 1.18 -10.64
CA TYR A 71 3.43 0.96 -12.06
C TYR A 71 4.87 0.50 -12.31
N GLY A 72 5.86 1.11 -11.61
CA GLY A 72 7.27 0.77 -11.76
C GLY A 72 7.56 -0.71 -11.58
N GLY A 73 6.90 -1.35 -10.61
CA GLY A 73 7.04 -2.77 -10.30
C GLY A 73 6.73 -3.71 -11.47
N ALA A 74 5.85 -3.31 -12.37
CA ALA A 74 5.53 -4.07 -13.57
C ALA A 74 6.68 -4.10 -14.58
N ASN A 75 7.51 -3.06 -14.65
CA ASN A 75 8.59 -2.99 -15.62
C ASN A 75 9.63 -4.10 -15.43
N SER A 76 10.06 -4.35 -14.20
CA SER A 76 10.97 -5.46 -13.88
C SER A 76 10.28 -6.82 -13.97
N ALA A 77 9.00 -6.91 -13.65
CA ALA A 77 8.21 -8.11 -13.86
C ALA A 77 8.21 -8.54 -15.33
N ILE A 78 8.06 -7.57 -16.25
CA ILE A 78 8.05 -7.79 -17.69
C ILE A 78 9.45 -8.05 -18.23
N LEU A 79 10.46 -7.23 -17.87
CA LEU A 79 11.78 -7.28 -18.49
C LEU A 79 12.67 -8.42 -17.99
N ILE A 80 12.56 -8.82 -16.71
CA ILE A 80 13.47 -9.77 -16.06
C ILE A 80 12.76 -10.83 -15.24
N CYS A 81 11.45 -11.02 -15.41
CA CYS A 81 10.62 -11.99 -14.65
C CYS A 81 10.75 -11.85 -13.12
N THR A 82 11.14 -10.68 -12.64
CA THR A 82 11.29 -10.41 -11.21
C THR A 82 10.41 -9.22 -10.86
N PRO A 83 9.27 -9.44 -10.18
CA PRO A 83 8.37 -8.34 -9.84
C PRO A 83 9.08 -7.33 -8.95
N GLY A 84 9.04 -6.03 -9.30
CA GLY A 84 9.64 -4.97 -8.50
C GLY A 84 8.81 -4.69 -7.24
N THR A 85 7.50 -4.88 -7.34
CA THR A 85 6.58 -4.83 -6.20
C THR A 85 5.81 -6.16 -6.11
N PRO A 86 5.42 -6.61 -4.90
CA PRO A 86 4.65 -7.85 -4.74
C PRO A 86 3.36 -7.87 -5.55
N SER A 87 2.74 -6.72 -5.75
CA SER A 87 1.51 -6.56 -6.54
C SER A 87 1.68 -6.80 -8.05
N SER A 88 2.91 -6.80 -8.55
CA SER A 88 3.24 -7.05 -9.97
C SER A 88 3.52 -8.52 -10.29
N VAL A 89 3.32 -9.44 -9.33
CA VAL A 89 3.53 -10.89 -9.55
C VAL A 89 2.66 -11.40 -10.70
N ALA A 90 1.38 -11.05 -10.75
CA ALA A 90 0.48 -11.50 -11.81
C ALA A 90 0.91 -11.00 -13.20
N THR A 91 1.61 -9.88 -13.27
CA THR A 91 2.12 -9.30 -14.51
C THR A 91 3.24 -10.14 -15.11
N THR A 92 3.97 -10.91 -14.30
CA THR A 92 5.01 -11.82 -14.82
C THR A 92 4.43 -12.92 -15.69
N PHE A 93 3.19 -13.36 -15.45
CA PHE A 93 2.60 -14.52 -16.12
C PHE A 93 2.50 -14.35 -17.65
N ASP A 94 2.18 -13.15 -18.10
CA ASP A 94 2.12 -12.84 -19.54
C ASP A 94 3.17 -11.81 -19.97
N GLY A 95 3.63 -10.96 -19.05
CA GLY A 95 4.62 -9.92 -19.33
C GLY A 95 6.00 -10.50 -19.70
N TRP A 96 6.48 -11.47 -18.95
CA TRP A 96 7.75 -12.12 -19.23
C TRP A 96 7.74 -12.94 -20.55
N PRO A 97 6.71 -13.74 -20.85
CA PRO A 97 6.63 -14.42 -22.15
C PRO A 97 6.60 -13.45 -23.35
N LEU A 98 6.03 -12.24 -23.21
CA LEU A 98 6.16 -11.19 -24.24
C LEU A 98 7.62 -10.81 -24.47
N THR A 99 8.37 -10.60 -23.39
CA THR A 99 9.81 -10.27 -23.48
C THR A 99 10.62 -11.40 -24.11
N GLN A 100 10.34 -12.66 -23.77
CA GLN A 100 11.00 -13.83 -24.37
C GLN A 100 10.76 -13.94 -25.87
N ARG A 101 9.64 -13.42 -26.37
CA ARG A 101 9.33 -13.34 -27.82
C ARG A 101 9.92 -12.10 -28.50
N GLY A 102 10.66 -11.26 -27.79
CA GLY A 102 11.17 -9.98 -28.31
C GLY A 102 10.14 -8.86 -28.37
N GLU A 103 8.97 -9.02 -27.71
CA GLU A 103 7.86 -8.09 -27.68
C GLU A 103 7.77 -7.32 -26.34
N ALA A 104 8.92 -7.06 -25.71
CA ALA A 104 8.99 -6.40 -24.41
C ALA A 104 8.30 -5.02 -24.40
N ASP A 105 8.39 -4.28 -25.51
CA ASP A 105 7.74 -2.99 -25.69
C ASP A 105 6.20 -3.09 -25.70
N VAL A 106 5.63 -4.16 -26.25
CA VAL A 106 4.19 -4.43 -26.16
C VAL A 106 3.78 -4.63 -24.72
N GLY A 107 4.54 -5.43 -23.95
CA GLY A 107 4.31 -5.66 -22.53
C GLY A 107 4.36 -4.37 -21.71
N LEU A 108 5.46 -3.61 -21.87
CA LEU A 108 5.68 -2.34 -21.15
C LEU A 108 4.61 -1.28 -21.44
N TYR A 109 4.23 -1.12 -22.73
CA TYR A 109 3.19 -0.15 -23.09
C TYR A 109 1.80 -0.63 -22.68
N THR A 110 1.54 -1.94 -22.69
CA THR A 110 0.30 -2.50 -22.13
C THR A 110 0.19 -2.20 -20.64
N SER A 111 1.24 -2.47 -19.89
CA SER A 111 1.29 -2.15 -18.46
C SER A 111 1.07 -0.66 -18.21
N LEU A 112 1.81 0.22 -18.91
CA LEU A 112 1.72 1.66 -18.76
C LEU A 112 0.30 2.20 -18.97
N ILE A 113 -0.31 1.84 -20.10
CA ILE A 113 -1.64 2.34 -20.48
C ILE A 113 -2.71 1.77 -19.54
N SER A 114 -2.61 0.49 -19.21
CA SER A 114 -3.57 -0.17 -18.31
C SER A 114 -3.48 0.36 -16.89
N SER A 115 -2.27 0.66 -16.41
CA SER A 115 -2.03 1.29 -15.11
C SER A 115 -2.63 2.70 -15.05
N GLY A 116 -2.39 3.53 -16.07
CA GLY A 116 -2.96 4.87 -16.13
C GLY A 116 -4.49 4.85 -16.16
N ILE A 117 -5.10 3.97 -16.97
CA ILE A 117 -6.57 3.82 -17.03
C ILE A 117 -7.12 3.28 -15.72
N GLY A 118 -6.50 2.24 -15.17
CA GLY A 118 -6.93 1.63 -13.90
C GLY A 118 -6.86 2.60 -12.74
N GLY A 119 -5.74 3.30 -12.59
CA GLY A 119 -5.56 4.33 -11.57
C GLY A 119 -6.57 5.46 -11.72
N PHE A 120 -6.80 5.95 -12.94
CA PHE A 120 -7.80 6.99 -13.21
C PHE A 120 -9.21 6.56 -12.79
N ILE A 121 -9.62 5.32 -13.10
CA ILE A 121 -10.91 4.76 -12.67
C ILE A 121 -10.97 4.66 -11.15
N GLY A 122 -9.91 4.17 -10.50
CA GLY A 122 -9.84 4.10 -9.04
C GLY A 122 -10.03 5.46 -8.37
N VAL A 123 -9.45 6.53 -8.96
CA VAL A 123 -9.61 7.91 -8.45
C VAL A 123 -11.02 8.45 -8.66
N ILE A 124 -11.72 8.06 -9.75
CA ILE A 124 -13.15 8.39 -9.91
C ILE A 124 -13.95 7.84 -8.73
N PHE A 125 -13.73 6.58 -8.36
CA PHE A 125 -14.39 5.98 -7.20
C PHE A 125 -13.99 6.66 -5.89
N LEU A 126 -12.71 7.02 -5.72
CA LEU A 126 -12.27 7.81 -4.58
C LEU A 126 -13.05 9.12 -4.47
N LEU A 127 -13.15 9.88 -5.54
CA LEU A 127 -13.87 11.15 -5.56
C LEU A 127 -15.37 10.98 -5.25
N CYS A 128 -16.01 9.94 -5.83
CA CYS A 128 -17.44 9.71 -5.69
C CYS A 128 -17.81 9.14 -4.32
N LEU A 129 -16.99 8.23 -3.77
CA LEU A 129 -17.33 7.47 -2.56
C LEU A 129 -16.77 8.07 -1.28
N ALA A 130 -15.67 8.85 -1.34
CA ALA A 130 -15.02 9.34 -0.14
C ALA A 130 -15.96 10.19 0.74
N ARG A 131 -16.66 11.16 0.17
CA ARG A 131 -17.56 12.02 0.95
C ARG A 131 -18.79 11.28 1.49
N PRO A 132 -19.54 10.48 0.71
CA PRO A 132 -20.64 9.67 1.24
C PRO A 132 -20.20 8.74 2.37
N LEU A 133 -19.05 8.08 2.21
CA LEU A 133 -18.54 7.17 3.22
C LEU A 133 -18.06 7.91 4.48
N ALA A 134 -17.44 9.09 4.32
CA ALA A 134 -17.09 9.96 5.46
C ALA A 134 -18.34 10.45 6.22
N HIS A 135 -19.42 10.73 5.51
CA HIS A 135 -20.72 11.07 6.13
C HIS A 135 -21.30 9.87 6.92
N PHE A 136 -21.21 8.66 6.34
CA PHE A 136 -21.62 7.44 7.04
C PHE A 136 -20.77 7.22 8.32
N ALA A 137 -19.48 7.56 8.27
CA ALA A 137 -18.57 7.47 9.42
C ALA A 137 -18.99 8.38 10.60
N LEU A 138 -19.80 9.41 10.38
CA LEU A 138 -20.36 10.22 11.48
C LEU A 138 -21.34 9.45 12.36
N SER A 139 -21.92 8.37 11.87
CA SER A 139 -22.77 7.49 12.67
C SER A 139 -21.98 6.60 13.64
N PHE A 140 -20.65 6.63 13.54
CA PHE A 140 -19.75 5.84 14.39
C PHE A 140 -19.46 6.61 15.67
N GLY A 141 -19.82 6.04 16.80
CA GLY A 141 -19.45 6.50 18.12
C GLY A 141 -18.07 5.98 18.53
N VAL A 142 -17.78 6.07 19.81
CA VAL A 142 -16.47 5.66 20.36
C VAL A 142 -16.27 4.16 20.28
N SER A 143 -17.31 3.38 20.60
CA SER A 143 -17.28 1.92 20.54
C SER A 143 -17.16 1.38 19.11
N GLU A 144 -17.84 2.01 18.15
CA GLU A 144 -17.74 1.65 16.74
C GLU A 144 -16.34 1.91 16.20
N ASN A 145 -15.73 3.05 16.56
CA ASN A 145 -14.35 3.37 16.16
C ASN A 145 -13.33 2.37 16.77
N PHE A 146 -13.53 1.94 18.02
CA PHE A 146 -12.72 0.88 18.62
C PHE A 146 -12.77 -0.41 17.80
N TRP A 147 -13.98 -0.92 17.52
CA TRP A 147 -14.14 -2.14 16.74
C TRP A 147 -13.65 -2.02 15.31
N LEU A 148 -13.82 -0.84 14.71
CA LEU A 148 -13.35 -0.54 13.35
C LEU A 148 -11.82 -0.61 13.25
N CYS A 149 -11.10 -0.03 14.22
CA CYS A 149 -9.64 -0.11 14.28
C CYS A 149 -9.16 -1.55 14.50
N LEU A 150 -9.81 -2.32 15.37
CA LEU A 150 -9.49 -3.74 15.56
C LEU A 150 -9.78 -4.56 14.31
N PHE A 151 -10.88 -4.30 13.61
CA PHE A 151 -11.19 -4.95 12.34
C PHE A 151 -10.13 -4.66 11.29
N GLY A 152 -9.72 -3.38 11.12
CA GLY A 152 -8.66 -2.99 10.20
C GLY A 152 -7.35 -3.71 10.48
N LEU A 153 -6.93 -3.76 11.75
CA LEU A 153 -5.72 -4.46 12.17
C LEU A 153 -5.83 -5.98 11.92
N SER A 154 -6.97 -6.59 12.28
CA SER A 154 -7.18 -8.03 12.09
C SER A 154 -7.13 -8.43 10.62
N THR A 155 -7.73 -7.63 9.74
CA THR A 155 -7.80 -7.94 8.30
C THR A 155 -6.40 -8.00 7.69
N ILE A 156 -5.53 -7.02 8.00
CA ILE A 156 -4.16 -7.01 7.49
C ILE A 156 -3.34 -8.15 8.11
N ALA A 157 -3.48 -8.37 9.41
CA ALA A 157 -2.77 -9.46 10.08
C ALA A 157 -3.14 -10.83 9.51
N VAL A 158 -4.42 -11.03 9.16
CA VAL A 158 -4.93 -12.29 8.60
C VAL A 158 -4.49 -12.50 7.15
N MET A 159 -4.42 -11.42 6.36
CA MET A 159 -4.02 -11.48 4.95
C MET A 159 -2.50 -11.53 4.74
N SER A 160 -1.72 -11.56 5.82
CA SER A 160 -0.25 -11.65 5.76
C SER A 160 0.25 -12.82 4.92
N PRO A 161 1.18 -12.59 3.98
CA PRO A 161 1.74 -13.62 3.14
C PRO A 161 2.38 -14.75 3.97
N GLY A 162 1.95 -15.96 3.76
CA GLY A 162 2.58 -17.18 4.29
C GLY A 162 2.05 -17.73 5.61
N ASN A 163 1.66 -16.94 6.62
CA ASN A 163 1.14 -17.47 7.88
C ASN A 163 0.34 -16.43 8.68
N MET A 164 -0.97 -16.64 8.77
CA MET A 164 -1.88 -15.81 9.56
C MET A 164 -1.43 -15.61 11.02
N GLY A 165 -0.93 -16.68 11.67
CA GLY A 165 -0.47 -16.59 13.06
C GLY A 165 0.68 -15.60 13.22
N LYS A 166 1.60 -15.57 12.25
CA LYS A 166 2.71 -14.60 12.26
C LYS A 166 2.22 -13.18 11.98
N GLY A 167 1.21 -13.02 11.13
CA GLY A 167 0.56 -11.72 10.90
C GLY A 167 -0.08 -11.16 12.17
N ILE A 168 -0.84 -11.99 12.91
CA ILE A 168 -1.45 -11.59 14.18
C ILE A 168 -0.38 -11.22 15.21
N VAL A 169 0.68 -12.02 15.32
CA VAL A 169 1.82 -11.72 16.23
C VAL A 169 2.50 -10.41 15.83
N SER A 170 2.66 -10.16 14.53
CA SER A 170 3.23 -8.90 14.03
C SER A 170 2.39 -7.69 14.43
N GLY A 171 1.07 -7.77 14.23
CA GLY A 171 0.14 -6.73 14.64
C GLY A 171 0.15 -6.50 16.17
N ALA A 172 0.20 -7.58 16.96
CA ALA A 172 0.29 -7.50 18.41
C ALA A 172 1.60 -6.84 18.89
N ILE A 173 2.73 -7.12 18.23
CA ILE A 173 4.00 -6.43 18.50
C ILE A 173 3.87 -4.93 18.20
N GLY A 174 3.26 -4.57 17.08
CA GLY A 174 3.00 -3.17 16.76
C GLY A 174 2.14 -2.46 17.80
N LEU A 175 1.06 -3.12 18.27
CA LEU A 175 0.23 -2.61 19.36
C LEU A 175 1.04 -2.45 20.66
N LEU A 176 1.88 -3.43 21.01
CA LEU A 176 2.72 -3.33 22.20
C LEU A 176 3.69 -2.15 22.11
N VAL A 177 4.29 -1.93 20.94
CA VAL A 177 5.18 -0.78 20.70
C VAL A 177 4.43 0.54 20.87
N SER A 178 3.19 0.63 20.41
CA SER A 178 2.38 1.86 20.52
C SER A 178 2.04 2.23 21.97
N THR A 179 2.11 1.28 22.91
CA THR A 179 1.86 1.56 24.32
C THR A 179 3.07 2.14 25.06
N ILE A 180 4.24 2.25 24.41
CA ILE A 180 5.42 2.91 25.00
C ILE A 180 5.18 4.41 25.08
N GLY A 181 5.37 5.02 26.25
CA GLY A 181 5.20 6.45 26.47
C GLY A 181 4.17 6.78 27.56
N LEU A 182 3.54 7.94 27.45
CA LEU A 182 2.48 8.34 28.36
C LEU A 182 1.14 7.75 27.89
N ASP A 183 0.41 7.19 28.85
CA ASP A 183 -0.97 6.75 28.63
C ASP A 183 -1.85 7.96 28.25
N PRO A 184 -2.55 7.95 27.12
CA PRO A 184 -3.35 9.10 26.66
C PRO A 184 -4.54 9.42 27.58
N ASN A 185 -5.02 8.45 28.37
CA ASN A 185 -6.16 8.63 29.25
C ASN A 185 -5.75 9.04 30.69
N THR A 186 -4.66 8.46 31.22
CA THR A 186 -4.24 8.67 32.61
C THR A 186 -2.98 9.54 32.78
N GLY A 187 -2.22 9.77 31.69
CA GLY A 187 -0.95 10.48 31.72
C GLY A 187 0.18 9.72 32.42
N THR A 188 -0.03 8.44 32.79
CA THR A 188 1.00 7.63 33.47
C THR A 188 2.06 7.14 32.49
N PRO A 189 3.38 7.19 32.84
CA PRO A 189 4.42 6.68 31.97
C PRO A 189 4.44 5.14 31.95
N ARG A 190 4.50 4.54 30.75
CA ARG A 190 4.55 3.10 30.54
C ARG A 190 5.75 2.74 29.68
N PHE A 191 6.45 1.69 30.06
CA PHE A 191 7.62 1.14 29.35
C PHE A 191 8.70 2.18 28.99
N THR A 192 8.80 3.27 29.79
CA THR A 192 9.80 4.32 29.56
C THR A 192 11.15 3.99 30.18
N PHE A 193 11.22 2.97 31.06
CA PHE A 193 12.44 2.53 31.75
C PHE A 193 13.22 3.68 32.43
N GLY A 194 12.52 4.74 32.83
CA GLY A 194 13.11 5.95 33.42
C GLY A 194 13.75 6.92 32.43
N ALA A 195 13.71 6.64 31.14
CA ALA A 195 14.21 7.55 30.12
C ALA A 195 13.15 8.59 29.72
N TYR A 196 13.44 9.86 29.99
CA TYR A 196 12.54 10.98 29.63
C TYR A 196 12.24 11.03 28.13
N SER A 197 13.22 10.69 27.30
CA SER A 197 13.10 10.63 25.84
C SER A 197 12.03 9.65 25.33
N LEU A 198 11.73 8.60 26.09
CA LEU A 198 10.68 7.63 25.77
C LEU A 198 9.30 8.04 26.31
N SER A 199 9.19 9.09 27.12
CA SER A 199 7.89 9.57 27.62
C SER A 199 6.98 10.08 26.52
N GLN A 200 7.54 10.57 25.41
CA GLN A 200 6.76 10.99 24.23
C GLN A 200 6.32 9.82 23.34
N GLY A 201 6.66 8.60 23.71
CA GLY A 201 6.39 7.40 22.92
C GLY A 201 7.37 7.19 21.76
N ILE A 202 7.06 6.19 20.94
CA ILE A 202 7.81 5.88 19.71
C ILE A 202 7.17 6.64 18.56
N SER A 203 7.95 7.49 17.90
CA SER A 203 7.48 8.25 16.74
C SER A 203 7.13 7.30 15.59
N VAL A 204 5.91 7.40 15.06
CA VAL A 204 5.38 6.51 14.02
C VAL A 204 6.26 6.52 12.78
N ILE A 205 6.71 7.70 12.32
CA ILE A 205 7.45 7.81 11.06
C ILE A 205 8.84 7.19 11.14
N PRO A 206 9.71 7.47 12.12
CA PRO A 206 10.97 6.76 12.31
C PRO A 206 10.79 5.23 12.39
N CYS A 207 9.74 4.77 13.08
CA CYS A 207 9.38 3.36 13.13
C CYS A 207 9.10 2.80 11.72
N MET A 208 8.31 3.50 10.91
CA MET A 208 7.99 3.07 9.54
C MET A 208 9.21 3.10 8.61
N ILE A 209 10.05 4.14 8.70
CA ILE A 209 11.32 4.19 7.96
C ILE A 209 12.19 2.99 8.32
N GLY A 210 12.28 2.63 9.61
CA GLY A 210 12.97 1.44 10.08
C GLY A 210 12.40 0.17 9.47
N LEU A 211 11.10 -0.08 9.67
CA LEU A 211 10.43 -1.30 9.24
C LEU A 211 10.45 -1.51 7.72
N PHE A 212 10.32 -0.46 6.91
CA PHE A 212 10.19 -0.59 5.47
C PHE A 212 11.46 -0.21 4.70
N SER A 213 12.14 0.87 5.08
CA SER A 213 13.28 1.37 4.32
C SER A 213 14.59 0.77 4.80
N PHE A 214 14.93 0.93 6.07
CA PHE A 214 16.21 0.45 6.60
C PHE A 214 16.29 -1.09 6.64
N SER A 215 15.20 -1.78 6.97
CA SER A 215 15.14 -3.26 6.90
C SER A 215 15.43 -3.77 5.50
N GLN A 216 14.89 -3.11 4.47
CA GLN A 216 15.12 -3.50 3.08
C GLN A 216 16.58 -3.31 2.65
N VAL A 217 17.26 -2.28 3.16
CA VAL A 217 18.71 -2.13 2.95
C VAL A 217 19.48 -3.36 3.44
N LEU A 218 19.13 -3.87 4.61
CA LEU A 218 19.78 -5.06 5.18
C LEU A 218 19.55 -6.31 4.29
N PHE A 219 18.37 -6.44 3.67
CA PHE A 219 18.11 -7.48 2.68
C PHE A 219 18.93 -7.28 1.40
N LEU A 220 19.03 -6.03 0.91
CA LEU A 220 19.78 -5.71 -0.30
C LEU A 220 21.29 -5.97 -0.17
N LEU A 221 21.87 -5.66 0.98
CA LEU A 221 23.30 -5.92 1.26
C LEU A 221 23.65 -7.41 1.25
N GLY A 222 22.67 -8.28 1.53
CA GLY A 222 22.82 -9.74 1.46
C GLY A 222 22.64 -10.33 0.06
N SER A 223 22.24 -9.52 -0.96
CA SER A 223 21.95 -10.02 -2.30
C SER A 223 23.01 -9.62 -3.31
N ASN A 224 23.64 -10.60 -3.98
CA ASN A 224 24.61 -10.38 -5.04
C ASN A 224 24.01 -10.49 -6.46
N LYS A 225 22.68 -10.32 -6.59
CA LYS A 225 22.01 -10.51 -7.88
C LYS A 225 22.34 -9.35 -8.84
N LYS A 226 22.83 -9.70 -10.02
CA LYS A 226 22.98 -8.79 -11.16
C LYS A 226 21.84 -9.06 -12.13
N PHE A 227 21.10 -8.02 -12.48
CA PHE A 227 20.04 -8.12 -13.49
C PHE A 227 20.58 -7.60 -14.82
N VAL A 228 20.33 -8.33 -15.88
CA VAL A 228 20.65 -7.92 -17.26
C VAL A 228 19.34 -7.96 -18.02
N ALA A 229 18.93 -6.83 -18.55
CA ALA A 229 17.75 -6.70 -19.39
C ALA A 229 18.17 -6.23 -20.78
N GLU A 230 17.85 -7.00 -21.80
CA GLU A 230 17.98 -6.58 -23.19
C GLU A 230 16.63 -6.03 -23.66
N TYR A 231 16.64 -4.77 -24.08
CA TYR A 231 15.44 -4.09 -24.55
C TYR A 231 15.75 -3.14 -25.69
N HIS A 232 15.09 -3.36 -26.80
CA HIS A 232 15.17 -2.53 -27.99
C HIS A 232 13.79 -1.99 -28.38
N PRO A 233 13.49 -0.69 -28.13
CA PRO A 233 12.17 -0.15 -28.41
C PRO A 233 11.91 -0.01 -29.91
N HIS A 234 10.75 -0.53 -30.37
CA HIS A 234 10.30 -0.41 -31.74
C HIS A 234 9.39 0.80 -31.95
N LYS A 235 9.52 1.47 -33.10
CA LYS A 235 8.70 2.64 -33.43
C LYS A 235 7.24 2.23 -33.72
N GLY A 236 6.28 3.01 -33.23
CA GLY A 236 4.85 2.84 -33.54
C GLY A 236 4.11 1.78 -32.71
N VAL A 237 4.81 0.99 -31.87
CA VAL A 237 4.18 -0.04 -31.02
C VAL A 237 3.25 0.60 -29.98
N PHE A 238 3.62 1.73 -29.38
CA PHE A 238 2.79 2.42 -28.40
C PHE A 238 1.37 2.72 -28.95
N TYR A 239 1.27 3.33 -30.13
CA TYR A 239 -0.03 3.66 -30.70
C TYR A 239 -0.86 2.42 -31.05
N LYS A 240 -0.22 1.37 -31.58
CA LYS A 240 -0.91 0.10 -31.88
C LYS A 240 -1.45 -0.54 -30.61
N THR A 241 -0.65 -0.59 -29.53
CA THR A 241 -1.04 -1.14 -28.24
C THR A 241 -2.17 -0.31 -27.62
N PHE A 242 -2.05 1.02 -27.62
CA PHE A 242 -3.11 1.91 -27.15
C PHE A 242 -4.44 1.66 -27.87
N LYS A 243 -4.42 1.65 -29.21
CA LYS A 243 -5.61 1.37 -30.02
C LYS A 243 -6.20 0.00 -29.68
N HIS A 244 -5.37 -1.04 -29.54
CA HIS A 244 -5.82 -2.39 -29.17
C HIS A 244 -6.51 -2.40 -27.82
N LEU A 245 -5.90 -1.80 -26.80
CA LEU A 245 -6.44 -1.75 -25.44
C LEU A 245 -7.80 -1.04 -25.39
N VAL A 246 -7.92 0.13 -25.99
CA VAL A 246 -9.16 0.91 -25.95
C VAL A 246 -10.27 0.30 -26.80
N THR A 247 -9.95 -0.42 -27.88
CA THR A 247 -10.97 -1.02 -28.75
C THR A 247 -11.32 -2.45 -28.39
N ARG A 248 -10.34 -3.28 -28.04
CA ARG A 248 -10.51 -4.73 -27.82
C ARG A 248 -10.57 -5.12 -26.34
N CYS A 249 -9.81 -4.42 -25.46
CA CYS A 249 -9.68 -4.77 -24.07
C CYS A 249 -10.49 -3.87 -23.11
N LYS A 250 -11.36 -2.97 -23.62
CA LYS A 250 -12.11 -2.00 -22.80
C LYS A 250 -12.90 -2.63 -21.65
N THR A 251 -13.54 -3.77 -21.89
CA THR A 251 -14.30 -4.52 -20.87
C THR A 251 -13.40 -5.16 -19.83
N ILE A 252 -12.22 -5.62 -20.24
CA ILE A 252 -11.19 -6.16 -19.33
C ILE A 252 -10.68 -5.04 -18.45
N LEU A 253 -10.28 -3.91 -19.02
CA LEU A 253 -9.78 -2.76 -18.28
C LEU A 253 -10.80 -2.27 -17.24
N LEU A 254 -12.06 -2.08 -17.65
CA LEU A 254 -13.11 -1.62 -16.74
C LEU A 254 -13.38 -2.62 -15.63
N ARG A 255 -13.60 -3.89 -15.96
CA ARG A 255 -13.88 -4.94 -14.98
C ARG A 255 -12.72 -5.11 -13.98
N SER A 256 -11.49 -5.17 -14.47
CA SER A 256 -10.32 -5.33 -13.63
C SER A 256 -10.09 -4.11 -12.73
N SER A 257 -10.35 -2.89 -13.24
CA SER A 257 -10.29 -1.67 -12.42
C SER A 257 -11.35 -1.67 -11.32
N LEU A 258 -12.58 -2.15 -11.60
CA LEU A 258 -13.63 -2.29 -10.60
C LEU A 258 -13.23 -3.31 -9.52
N ILE A 259 -12.67 -4.45 -9.93
CA ILE A 259 -12.15 -5.47 -9.00
C ILE A 259 -11.04 -4.86 -8.14
N GLY A 260 -10.08 -4.16 -8.77
CA GLY A 260 -8.99 -3.49 -8.07
C GLY A 260 -9.48 -2.48 -7.04
N THR A 261 -10.40 -1.60 -7.43
CA THR A 261 -10.98 -0.60 -6.52
C THR A 261 -11.73 -1.27 -5.35
N ALA A 262 -12.57 -2.27 -5.64
CA ALA A 262 -13.32 -2.98 -4.60
C ALA A 262 -12.40 -3.69 -3.60
N ILE A 263 -11.35 -4.36 -4.08
CA ILE A 263 -10.36 -5.03 -3.22
C ILE A 263 -9.54 -4.00 -2.46
N GLY A 264 -9.17 -2.89 -3.08
CA GLY A 264 -8.45 -1.80 -2.42
C GLY A 264 -9.21 -1.19 -1.24
N MET A 265 -10.54 -1.18 -1.26
CA MET A 265 -11.35 -0.73 -0.12
C MET A 265 -11.31 -1.70 1.07
N LEU A 266 -10.89 -2.94 0.85
CA LEU A 266 -10.76 -3.92 1.94
C LEU A 266 -9.40 -3.73 2.62
N PRO A 267 -9.37 -3.47 3.94
CA PRO A 267 -8.11 -3.31 4.65
C PRO A 267 -7.18 -4.51 4.45
N GLY A 268 -5.92 -4.26 4.08
CA GLY A 268 -4.90 -5.29 3.95
C GLY A 268 -4.91 -6.15 2.69
N ALA A 269 -5.95 -6.08 1.87
CA ALA A 269 -6.02 -6.91 0.66
C ALA A 269 -4.98 -6.53 -0.40
N GLY A 270 -4.67 -5.24 -0.52
CA GLY A 270 -3.59 -4.73 -1.37
C GLY A 270 -3.68 -5.07 -2.86
N GLY A 271 -2.69 -4.59 -3.62
CA GLY A 271 -2.59 -4.84 -5.06
C GLY A 271 -2.23 -6.28 -5.44
N GLU A 272 -1.61 -7.02 -4.54
CA GLU A 272 -1.20 -8.41 -4.76
C GLU A 272 -2.41 -9.31 -5.02
N ILE A 273 -3.40 -9.24 -4.15
CA ILE A 273 -4.64 -10.01 -4.25
C ILE A 273 -5.47 -9.52 -5.43
N ALA A 274 -5.56 -8.19 -5.60
CA ALA A 274 -6.36 -7.59 -6.66
C ALA A 274 -5.87 -7.96 -8.06
N SER A 275 -4.57 -7.90 -8.30
CA SER A 275 -3.96 -8.23 -9.60
C SER A 275 -4.16 -9.70 -9.98
N ILE A 276 -3.99 -10.62 -9.02
CA ILE A 276 -4.19 -12.05 -9.22
C ILE A 276 -5.67 -12.37 -9.48
N ILE A 277 -6.58 -11.81 -8.69
CA ILE A 277 -8.03 -12.03 -8.89
C ILE A 277 -8.48 -11.49 -10.25
N ALA A 278 -8.06 -10.29 -10.61
CA ALA A 278 -8.42 -9.69 -11.89
C ALA A 278 -7.86 -10.48 -13.07
N TYR A 279 -6.63 -10.99 -12.98
CA TYR A 279 -6.03 -11.88 -13.96
C TYR A 279 -6.86 -13.17 -14.11
N ASN A 280 -7.18 -13.85 -13.01
CA ASN A 280 -7.95 -15.08 -13.01
C ASN A 280 -9.37 -14.88 -13.54
N GLU A 281 -10.05 -13.79 -13.17
CA GLU A 281 -11.35 -13.44 -13.72
C GLU A 281 -11.27 -13.10 -15.21
N SER A 282 -10.22 -12.43 -15.66
CA SER A 282 -10.00 -12.18 -17.07
C SER A 282 -9.80 -13.48 -17.85
N LYS A 283 -9.02 -14.41 -17.31
CA LYS A 283 -8.82 -15.76 -17.87
C LYS A 283 -10.13 -16.56 -17.92
N ARG A 284 -10.93 -16.51 -16.84
CA ARG A 284 -12.23 -17.22 -16.74
C ARG A 284 -13.23 -16.77 -17.79
N TRP A 285 -13.25 -15.48 -18.14
CA TRP A 285 -14.18 -14.91 -19.11
C TRP A 285 -13.62 -14.88 -20.53
N ALA A 286 -12.40 -15.38 -20.73
CA ALA A 286 -11.78 -15.39 -22.04
C ALA A 286 -12.44 -16.44 -22.96
N LYS A 287 -12.47 -16.15 -24.26
CA LYS A 287 -12.89 -17.13 -25.26
C LYS A 287 -11.95 -18.33 -25.33
N ASP A 288 -10.67 -18.09 -25.08
CA ASP A 288 -9.63 -19.12 -25.07
C ASP A 288 -8.72 -18.91 -23.83
N PRO A 289 -9.06 -19.55 -22.70
CA PRO A 289 -8.28 -19.45 -21.46
C PRO A 289 -6.87 -20.02 -21.55
N SER A 290 -6.57 -20.88 -22.54
CA SER A 290 -5.26 -21.52 -22.69
C SER A 290 -4.16 -20.56 -23.12
N LYS A 291 -4.53 -19.42 -23.69
CA LYS A 291 -3.60 -18.35 -24.09
C LYS A 291 -3.03 -17.55 -22.92
N TYR A 292 -3.71 -17.56 -21.75
CA TYR A 292 -3.21 -16.90 -20.56
C TYR A 292 -1.98 -17.64 -20.03
N GLY A 293 -0.90 -16.89 -19.79
CA GLY A 293 0.41 -17.42 -19.42
C GLY A 293 1.35 -17.64 -20.62
N THR A 294 0.92 -17.31 -21.85
CA THR A 294 1.75 -17.43 -23.05
C THR A 294 2.25 -16.11 -23.61
N GLY A 295 1.94 -14.99 -22.96
CA GLY A 295 2.32 -13.64 -23.38
C GLY A 295 1.22 -12.95 -24.19
N ILE A 296 0.06 -12.76 -23.60
CA ILE A 296 -1.03 -12.00 -24.21
C ILE A 296 -1.22 -10.65 -23.53
N ILE A 297 -1.67 -9.68 -24.33
CA ILE A 297 -1.93 -8.30 -23.88
C ILE A 297 -3.00 -8.29 -22.78
N GLU A 298 -4.05 -9.11 -22.93
CA GLU A 298 -5.18 -9.19 -22.01
C GLU A 298 -4.78 -9.57 -20.58
N GLY A 299 -3.79 -10.46 -20.43
CA GLY A 299 -3.27 -10.88 -19.13
C GLY A 299 -2.57 -9.74 -18.40
N VAL A 300 -1.65 -9.04 -19.09
CA VAL A 300 -0.97 -7.85 -18.54
C VAL A 300 -1.96 -6.72 -18.27
N ALA A 301 -2.91 -6.49 -19.19
CA ALA A 301 -3.90 -5.43 -19.05
C ALA A 301 -4.80 -5.64 -17.83
N SER A 302 -5.23 -6.87 -17.57
CA SER A 302 -6.11 -7.18 -16.43
C SER A 302 -5.39 -7.03 -15.09
N SER A 303 -4.17 -7.54 -14.97
CA SER A 303 -3.40 -7.43 -13.73
C SER A 303 -3.04 -5.99 -13.40
N GLU A 304 -2.58 -5.21 -14.39
CA GLU A 304 -2.09 -3.87 -14.16
C GLU A 304 -3.19 -2.83 -13.97
N SER A 305 -4.31 -2.95 -14.67
CA SER A 305 -5.45 -2.05 -14.42
C SER A 305 -6.03 -2.26 -13.02
N ALA A 306 -6.10 -3.50 -12.53
CA ALA A 306 -6.53 -3.78 -11.15
C ALA A 306 -5.50 -3.28 -10.13
N ASN A 307 -4.22 -3.55 -10.37
CA ASN A 307 -3.13 -3.17 -9.48
C ASN A 307 -3.12 -1.65 -9.20
N ASN A 308 -3.27 -0.83 -10.24
CA ASN A 308 -3.27 0.63 -10.07
C ASN A 308 -4.63 1.18 -9.60
N ALA A 309 -5.75 0.53 -9.90
CA ALA A 309 -7.05 0.92 -9.36
C ALA A 309 -7.16 0.72 -7.84
N VAL A 310 -6.40 -0.23 -7.27
CA VAL A 310 -6.27 -0.40 -5.81
C VAL A 310 -5.83 0.88 -5.11
N ILE A 311 -5.03 1.73 -5.75
CA ILE A 311 -4.53 2.98 -5.15
C ILE A 311 -5.72 3.84 -4.73
N GLY A 312 -6.61 4.17 -5.68
CA GLY A 312 -7.83 4.91 -5.37
C GLY A 312 -8.70 4.18 -4.34
N GLY A 313 -8.88 2.87 -4.52
CA GLY A 313 -9.63 2.02 -3.59
C GLY A 313 -9.11 2.09 -2.16
N SER A 314 -7.78 1.98 -1.95
CA SER A 314 -7.15 1.98 -0.62
C SER A 314 -7.14 3.35 0.08
N LEU A 315 -7.18 4.43 -0.71
CA LEU A 315 -7.28 5.79 -0.19
C LEU A 315 -8.69 6.13 0.32
N ILE A 316 -9.74 5.43 -0.16
CA ILE A 316 -11.12 5.66 0.29
C ILE A 316 -11.24 5.43 1.81
N PRO A 317 -11.04 4.20 2.35
CA PRO A 317 -11.16 3.96 3.79
C PRO A 317 -10.09 4.72 4.59
N MET A 318 -8.90 4.95 4.03
CA MET A 318 -7.85 5.72 4.68
C MET A 318 -8.28 7.16 4.98
N LEU A 319 -8.84 7.87 4.01
CA LEU A 319 -9.28 9.25 4.20
C LEU A 319 -10.58 9.35 4.99
N THR A 320 -11.48 8.37 4.86
CA THR A 320 -12.84 8.45 5.42
C THR A 320 -12.98 7.85 6.81
N LEU A 321 -12.23 6.79 7.10
CA LEU A 321 -12.31 6.01 8.34
C LEU A 321 -10.98 5.99 9.12
N GLY A 322 -9.88 6.50 8.52
CA GLY A 322 -8.55 6.39 9.11
C GLY A 322 -7.97 4.98 9.06
N ILE A 323 -8.49 4.10 8.20
CA ILE A 323 -8.04 2.72 8.07
C ILE A 323 -7.47 2.51 6.68
N PRO A 324 -6.15 2.26 6.55
CA PRO A 324 -5.53 2.11 5.24
C PRO A 324 -5.89 0.78 4.58
N GLY A 325 -6.19 0.80 3.28
CA GLY A 325 -6.45 -0.41 2.50
C GLY A 325 -5.18 -1.17 2.08
N SER A 326 -4.00 -0.56 2.25
CA SER A 326 -2.71 -1.16 1.86
C SER A 326 -1.57 -0.66 2.76
N ALA A 327 -0.43 -1.36 2.76
CA ALA A 327 0.76 -0.94 3.50
C ALA A 327 1.27 0.45 3.06
N VAL A 328 1.17 0.79 1.77
CA VAL A 328 1.55 2.12 1.27
C VAL A 328 0.60 3.21 1.78
N ALA A 329 -0.70 2.94 1.76
CA ALA A 329 -1.70 3.85 2.31
C ALA A 329 -1.49 4.04 3.83
N ALA A 330 -1.00 3.02 4.55
CA ALA A 330 -0.65 3.14 5.96
C ALA A 330 0.49 4.15 6.19
N VAL A 331 1.51 4.15 5.34
CA VAL A 331 2.60 5.15 5.42
C VAL A 331 2.08 6.55 5.16
N ILE A 332 1.22 6.73 4.16
CA ILE A 332 0.60 8.02 3.86
C ILE A 332 -0.30 8.47 5.03
N LEU A 333 -1.05 7.55 5.64
CA LEU A 333 -1.84 7.83 6.83
C LEU A 333 -0.96 8.34 7.98
N GLY A 334 0.16 7.66 8.23
CA GLY A 334 1.14 8.09 9.22
C GLY A 334 1.67 9.50 8.94
N ALA A 335 1.94 9.84 7.68
CA ALA A 335 2.36 11.19 7.28
C ALA A 335 1.26 12.23 7.53
N ILE A 336 0.00 11.93 7.18
CA ILE A 336 -1.17 12.79 7.45
C ILE A 336 -1.29 13.07 8.95
N MET A 337 -1.24 12.02 9.78
CA MET A 337 -1.36 12.15 11.24
C MET A 337 -0.20 12.93 11.84
N ALA A 338 1.00 12.75 11.36
CA ALA A 338 2.18 13.47 11.83
C ALA A 338 2.17 14.96 11.46
N HIS A 339 1.47 15.35 10.40
CA HIS A 339 1.14 16.75 10.11
C HIS A 339 0.01 17.30 11.00
N GLY A 340 -0.48 16.55 12.00
CA GLY A 340 -1.56 16.95 12.89
C GLY A 340 -2.96 16.89 12.25
N ILE A 341 -3.08 16.29 11.08
CA ILE A 341 -4.34 16.18 10.34
C ILE A 341 -5.03 14.87 10.75
N GLN A 342 -6.25 14.98 11.26
CA GLN A 342 -7.04 13.81 11.65
C GLN A 342 -7.78 13.24 10.44
N PRO A 343 -7.55 11.96 10.07
CA PRO A 343 -8.33 11.28 9.04
C PRO A 343 -9.79 11.09 9.49
N GLY A 344 -10.64 10.70 8.57
CA GLY A 344 -12.07 10.55 8.82
C GLY A 344 -12.88 11.75 8.33
N PHE A 345 -14.09 11.93 8.84
CA PHE A 345 -14.96 13.03 8.40
C PHE A 345 -14.31 14.42 8.55
N LYS A 346 -13.51 14.61 9.60
CA LYS A 346 -12.85 15.88 9.89
C LYS A 346 -11.94 16.38 8.77
N ILE A 347 -11.30 15.47 8.02
CA ILE A 347 -10.40 15.88 6.91
C ILE A 347 -11.16 16.59 5.78
N PHE A 348 -12.46 16.28 5.61
CA PHE A 348 -13.32 16.89 4.61
C PHE A 348 -13.96 18.21 5.05
N THR A 349 -13.93 18.50 6.36
CA THR A 349 -14.57 19.71 6.94
C THR A 349 -13.57 20.70 7.48
N ALA A 350 -12.50 20.23 8.14
CA ALA A 350 -11.46 21.09 8.70
C ALA A 350 -10.37 21.46 7.67
N THR A 351 -10.05 20.53 6.76
CA THR A 351 -9.01 20.73 5.72
C THR A 351 -9.50 20.33 4.32
N PRO A 352 -10.64 20.89 3.85
CA PRO A 352 -11.23 20.47 2.57
C PRO A 352 -10.30 20.78 1.38
N ASP A 353 -9.64 21.94 1.38
CA ASP A 353 -8.74 22.34 0.28
C ASP A 353 -7.58 21.35 0.12
N LEU A 354 -6.96 20.92 1.21
CA LEU A 354 -5.93 19.89 1.20
C LEU A 354 -6.47 18.57 0.63
N THR A 355 -7.63 18.14 1.14
CA THR A 355 -8.20 16.83 0.81
C THR A 355 -8.59 16.74 -0.66
N TYR A 356 -9.31 17.75 -1.17
CA TYR A 356 -9.71 17.76 -2.58
C TYR A 356 -8.52 18.00 -3.50
N THR A 357 -7.54 18.84 -3.12
CA THR A 357 -6.31 19.02 -3.88
C THR A 357 -5.55 17.70 -3.99
N PHE A 358 -5.44 16.93 -2.91
CA PHE A 358 -4.83 15.60 -2.94
C PHE A 358 -5.60 14.63 -3.85
N ILE A 359 -6.93 14.58 -3.76
CA ILE A 359 -7.76 13.72 -4.64
C ILE A 359 -7.58 14.12 -6.11
N PHE A 360 -7.65 15.41 -6.43
CA PHE A 360 -7.47 15.89 -7.80
C PHE A 360 -6.04 15.69 -8.31
N SER A 361 -5.03 15.76 -7.42
CA SER A 361 -3.65 15.45 -7.80
C SER A 361 -3.50 14.01 -8.31
N GLN A 362 -4.27 13.06 -7.77
CA GLN A 362 -4.23 11.68 -8.23
C GLN A 362 -4.74 11.53 -9.68
N PHE A 363 -5.73 12.34 -10.13
CA PHE A 363 -6.10 12.39 -11.55
C PHE A 363 -4.95 12.91 -12.41
N ALA A 364 -4.35 14.02 -12.00
CA ALA A 364 -3.23 14.62 -12.71
C ALA A 364 -2.03 13.65 -12.80
N VAL A 365 -1.70 12.98 -11.71
CA VAL A 365 -0.61 11.99 -11.65
C VAL A 365 -0.86 10.81 -12.58
N ASN A 366 -2.08 10.26 -12.65
CA ASN A 366 -2.41 9.17 -13.56
C ASN A 366 -2.38 9.61 -15.03
N ILE A 367 -2.69 10.87 -15.33
CA ILE A 367 -2.52 11.44 -16.68
C ILE A 367 -1.03 11.61 -17.01
N LEU A 368 -0.24 12.17 -16.07
CA LEU A 368 1.19 12.38 -16.23
C LEU A 368 1.98 11.06 -16.27
N LEU A 369 1.44 9.98 -15.70
CA LEU A 369 2.03 8.65 -15.75
C LEU A 369 2.30 8.20 -17.19
N ILE A 370 1.38 8.50 -18.12
CA ILE A 370 1.51 8.05 -19.51
C ILE A 370 2.74 8.66 -20.21
N PRO A 371 2.92 10.00 -20.30
CA PRO A 371 4.09 10.57 -20.95
C PRO A 371 5.41 10.27 -20.19
N ILE A 372 5.42 10.33 -18.86
CA ILE A 372 6.62 10.07 -18.08
C ILE A 372 7.01 8.59 -18.17
N GLY A 373 6.05 7.68 -17.99
CA GLY A 373 6.27 6.24 -18.13
C GLY A 373 6.76 5.87 -19.52
N TYR A 374 6.21 6.50 -20.58
CA TYR A 374 6.69 6.29 -21.96
C TYR A 374 8.17 6.70 -22.13
N LEU A 375 8.58 7.82 -21.55
CA LEU A 375 9.99 8.25 -21.59
C LEU A 375 10.87 7.29 -20.79
N LEU A 376 10.45 6.91 -19.58
CA LEU A 376 11.20 6.03 -18.70
C LEU A 376 11.28 4.60 -19.22
N CYS A 377 10.26 4.06 -19.88
CA CYS A 377 10.32 2.74 -20.51
C CYS A 377 11.55 2.58 -21.40
N ARG A 378 11.94 3.65 -22.13
CA ARG A 378 13.09 3.60 -23.05
C ARG A 378 14.44 3.43 -22.38
N ILE A 379 14.56 3.86 -21.13
CA ILE A 379 15.80 3.78 -20.35
C ILE A 379 15.73 2.73 -19.26
N MET A 380 14.59 2.07 -19.10
CA MET A 380 14.32 1.15 -17.98
C MET A 380 15.32 -0.01 -17.93
N ALA A 381 15.66 -0.61 -19.06
CA ALA A 381 16.65 -1.67 -19.12
C ALA A 381 18.03 -1.21 -18.56
N ARG A 382 18.42 0.04 -18.80
CA ARG A 382 19.65 0.60 -18.24
C ARG A 382 19.53 0.86 -16.74
N LEU A 383 18.37 1.32 -16.28
CA LEU A 383 18.12 1.55 -14.85
C LEU A 383 18.23 0.25 -14.04
N LEU A 384 17.77 -0.87 -14.60
CA LEU A 384 17.84 -2.18 -13.94
C LEU A 384 19.29 -2.70 -13.78
N THR A 385 20.27 -2.15 -14.49
CA THR A 385 21.69 -2.54 -14.35
C THR A 385 22.43 -1.78 -13.24
N ILE A 386 21.79 -0.82 -12.57
CA ILE A 386 22.40 -0.06 -11.47
C ILE A 386 22.69 -1.02 -10.30
N ARG A 387 23.90 -0.92 -9.77
CA ARG A 387 24.29 -1.72 -8.59
C ARG A 387 23.45 -1.33 -7.37
N LEU A 388 22.75 -2.29 -6.81
CA LEU A 388 21.87 -2.09 -5.64
C LEU A 388 22.62 -1.52 -4.42
N THR A 389 23.92 -1.75 -4.32
CA THR A 389 24.76 -1.23 -3.23
C THR A 389 24.77 0.32 -3.19
N PHE A 390 24.82 1.00 -4.35
CA PHE A 390 24.77 2.47 -4.35
C PHE A 390 23.42 3.01 -3.89
N ILE A 391 22.36 2.31 -4.26
CA ILE A 391 20.99 2.65 -3.85
C ILE A 391 20.85 2.43 -2.35
N ALA A 392 21.36 1.32 -1.82
CA ALA A 392 21.35 1.00 -0.39
C ALA A 392 22.00 2.11 0.45
N VAL A 393 23.17 2.61 0.03
CA VAL A 393 23.85 3.72 0.73
C VAL A 393 23.00 5.00 0.72
N GLY A 394 22.41 5.35 -0.43
CA GLY A 394 21.52 6.51 -0.53
C GLY A 394 20.31 6.40 0.40
N ILE A 395 19.71 5.23 0.50
CA ILE A 395 18.57 4.96 1.39
C ILE A 395 18.96 5.15 2.86
N VAL A 396 20.12 4.62 3.29
CA VAL A 396 20.59 4.77 4.69
C VAL A 396 20.77 6.24 5.04
N VAL A 397 21.45 7.00 4.17
CA VAL A 397 21.69 8.43 4.38
C VAL A 397 20.39 9.20 4.49
N LEU A 398 19.46 8.98 3.53
CA LEU A 398 18.15 9.65 3.54
C LEU A 398 17.30 9.22 4.73
N SER A 399 17.34 7.94 5.14
CA SER A 399 16.60 7.44 6.31
C SER A 399 17.05 8.13 7.60
N PHE A 400 18.36 8.30 7.80
CA PHE A 400 18.90 8.91 9.03
C PHE A 400 18.69 10.42 9.05
N ILE A 401 19.01 11.09 7.94
CA ILE A 401 18.75 12.54 7.82
C ILE A 401 17.26 12.82 7.99
N GLY A 402 16.42 12.04 7.32
CA GLY A 402 14.98 12.19 7.38
C GLY A 402 14.41 11.98 8.79
N ALA A 403 14.80 10.91 9.46
CA ALA A 403 14.35 10.65 10.82
C ALA A 403 14.77 11.76 11.78
N TYR A 404 16.02 12.23 11.68
CA TYR A 404 16.51 13.32 12.52
C TYR A 404 15.77 14.65 12.26
N ALA A 405 15.46 14.94 11.00
CA ALA A 405 14.83 16.20 10.59
C ALA A 405 13.39 16.38 11.12
N ILE A 406 12.69 15.30 11.50
CA ILE A 406 11.30 15.34 11.99
C ILE A 406 11.21 16.04 13.35
N ALA A 407 12.02 15.60 14.31
CA ALA A 407 11.96 16.10 15.69
C ALA A 407 13.33 16.53 16.24
N ASN A 408 14.38 16.60 15.42
CA ASN A 408 15.76 16.87 15.83
C ASN A 408 16.23 15.95 16.97
N SER A 409 15.79 14.69 16.96
CA SER A 409 16.00 13.72 18.03
C SER A 409 16.90 12.58 17.60
N MET A 410 17.95 12.30 18.38
CA MET A 410 18.77 11.10 18.19
C MET A 410 17.99 9.81 18.50
N VAL A 411 16.94 9.89 19.30
CA VAL A 411 16.06 8.74 19.60
C VAL A 411 15.37 8.25 18.32
N ASP A 412 15.01 9.15 17.41
CA ASP A 412 14.39 8.80 16.13
C ASP A 412 15.35 8.03 15.22
N ILE A 413 16.64 8.37 15.23
CA ILE A 413 17.67 7.59 14.50
C ILE A 413 17.79 6.18 15.11
N TRP A 414 17.86 6.06 16.43
CA TRP A 414 17.90 4.77 17.10
C TRP A 414 16.63 3.96 16.86
N THR A 415 15.48 4.62 16.77
CA THR A 415 14.20 4.00 16.40
C THR A 415 14.29 3.40 14.99
N VAL A 416 14.82 4.15 14.00
CA VAL A 416 15.04 3.61 12.64
C VAL A 416 15.92 2.37 12.66
N VAL A 417 17.03 2.41 13.38
CA VAL A 417 17.96 1.27 13.48
C VAL A 417 17.30 0.07 14.14
N ALA A 418 16.67 0.25 15.30
CA ALA A 418 16.01 -0.81 16.04
C ALA A 418 14.90 -1.47 15.22
N PHE A 419 13.98 -0.67 14.65
CA PHE A 419 12.91 -1.19 13.82
C PHE A 419 13.38 -1.72 12.47
N GLY A 420 14.51 -1.25 11.96
CA GLY A 420 15.16 -1.84 10.81
C GLY A 420 15.63 -3.26 11.05
N PHE A 421 16.24 -3.53 12.20
CA PHE A 421 16.58 -4.89 12.60
C PHE A 421 15.33 -5.73 12.89
N VAL A 422 14.31 -5.17 13.54
CA VAL A 422 13.03 -5.85 13.78
C VAL A 422 12.39 -6.23 12.44
N GLY A 423 12.35 -5.33 11.46
CA GLY A 423 11.82 -5.61 10.12
C GLY A 423 12.64 -6.67 9.38
N TYR A 424 13.97 -6.62 9.46
CA TYR A 424 14.86 -7.58 8.82
C TYR A 424 14.72 -8.99 9.40
N PHE A 425 14.87 -9.14 10.71
CA PHE A 425 14.74 -10.45 11.37
C PHE A 425 13.30 -10.95 11.33
N GLY A 426 12.34 -10.06 11.54
CA GLY A 426 10.92 -10.38 11.39
C GLY A 426 10.59 -10.92 10.00
N GLY A 427 11.06 -10.25 8.95
CA GLY A 427 10.88 -10.70 7.57
C GLY A 427 11.52 -12.07 7.31
N ARG A 428 12.72 -12.34 7.84
CA ARG A 428 13.33 -13.69 7.78
C ARG A 428 12.53 -14.75 8.52
N LEU A 429 11.86 -14.39 9.59
CA LEU A 429 10.96 -15.27 10.32
C LEU A 429 9.57 -15.38 9.66
N GLY A 430 9.33 -14.66 8.55
CA GLY A 430 8.04 -14.61 7.85
C GLY A 430 6.97 -13.83 8.61
N MET A 431 7.37 -12.85 9.41
CA MET A 431 6.48 -11.87 10.04
C MET A 431 6.14 -10.77 9.04
N ASP A 432 4.98 -10.15 9.22
CA ASP A 432 4.48 -9.09 8.34
C ASP A 432 4.79 -7.71 8.93
N THR A 433 5.69 -6.98 8.26
CA THR A 433 6.04 -5.60 8.66
C THR A 433 4.89 -4.62 8.46
N GLY A 434 3.97 -4.88 7.51
CA GLY A 434 2.78 -4.07 7.28
C GLY A 434 1.79 -4.18 8.44
N ALA A 435 1.54 -5.39 8.93
CA ALA A 435 0.70 -5.62 10.10
C ALA A 435 1.32 -4.99 11.37
N MET A 436 2.64 -5.06 11.50
CA MET A 436 3.36 -4.43 12.62
C MET A 436 3.25 -2.90 12.58
N ALA A 437 3.46 -2.29 11.42
CA ALA A 437 3.33 -0.85 11.22
C ALA A 437 1.92 -0.36 11.55
N LEU A 438 0.88 -1.11 11.12
CA LEU A 438 -0.50 -0.78 11.46
C LEU A 438 -0.81 -0.88 12.94
N GLY A 439 -0.24 -1.87 13.64
CA GLY A 439 -0.33 -1.93 15.09
C GLY A 439 0.19 -0.66 15.76
N VAL A 440 1.32 -0.13 15.27
CA VAL A 440 1.90 1.13 15.76
C VAL A 440 1.00 2.33 15.45
N ILE A 441 0.39 2.38 14.25
CA ILE A 441 -0.47 3.50 13.82
C ILE A 441 -1.83 3.47 14.51
N LEU A 442 -2.49 2.31 14.52
CA LEU A 442 -3.84 2.18 15.06
C LEU A 442 -3.87 2.00 16.58
N GLY A 443 -2.75 1.63 17.19
CA GLY A 443 -2.66 1.39 18.63
C GLY A 443 -3.13 2.55 19.48
N PRO A 444 -2.64 3.80 19.28
CA PRO A 444 -3.13 4.96 20.02
C PRO A 444 -4.63 5.20 19.83
N MET A 445 -5.16 4.97 18.62
CA MET A 445 -6.60 5.13 18.34
C MET A 445 -7.43 4.07 19.07
N ILE A 446 -6.95 2.81 19.07
CA ILE A 446 -7.61 1.71 19.80
C ILE A 446 -7.64 2.02 21.29
N GLU A 447 -6.51 2.45 21.84
CA GLU A 447 -6.37 2.75 23.25
C GLU A 447 -7.21 3.93 23.70
N GLU A 448 -7.18 5.03 22.97
CA GLU A 448 -7.99 6.21 23.25
C GLU A 448 -9.49 5.90 23.23
N ASN A 449 -9.95 5.17 22.21
CA ASN A 449 -11.36 4.80 22.11
C ASN A 449 -11.76 3.78 23.20
N LEU A 450 -10.88 2.82 23.53
CA LEU A 450 -11.14 1.89 24.64
C LEU A 450 -11.24 2.63 25.98
N GLY A 451 -10.32 3.58 26.24
CA GLY A 451 -10.37 4.42 27.45
C GLY A 451 -11.67 5.20 27.57
N LYS A 452 -12.10 5.84 26.49
CA LYS A 452 -13.41 6.52 26.45
C LYS A 452 -14.60 5.56 26.66
N CYS A 453 -14.52 4.32 26.13
CA CYS A 453 -15.54 3.31 26.42
C CYS A 453 -15.55 2.89 27.89
N LEU A 454 -14.38 2.81 28.54
CA LEU A 454 -14.27 2.55 29.96
C LEU A 454 -14.89 3.68 30.78
N ASP A 455 -14.63 4.94 30.45
CA ASP A 455 -15.22 6.10 31.12
C ASP A 455 -16.76 6.10 30.98
N LEU A 456 -17.27 5.82 29.78
CA LEU A 456 -18.70 5.71 29.54
C LEU A 456 -19.34 4.54 30.31
N SER A 457 -18.60 3.45 30.50
CA SER A 457 -19.09 2.25 31.17
C SER A 457 -19.48 2.47 32.63
N VAL A 458 -18.92 3.49 33.27
CA VAL A 458 -19.23 3.89 34.66
C VAL A 458 -20.67 4.43 34.78
N SER A 459 -21.19 5.01 33.70
CA SER A 459 -22.54 5.59 33.66
C SER A 459 -23.63 4.64 33.16
N VAL A 460 -23.23 3.43 32.69
CA VAL A 460 -24.15 2.44 32.11
C VAL A 460 -24.28 1.23 33.03
N SER A 461 -25.51 0.76 33.28
CA SER A 461 -25.78 -0.34 34.21
C SER A 461 -25.17 -1.67 33.82
N GLY A 462 -25.03 -1.97 32.52
CA GLY A 462 -24.42 -3.19 31.98
C GLY A 462 -22.89 -3.11 31.84
N GLY A 463 -22.27 -1.98 32.23
CA GLY A 463 -20.82 -1.80 32.22
C GLY A 463 -20.20 -1.80 30.81
N LEU A 464 -18.91 -2.13 30.74
CA LEU A 464 -18.13 -2.06 29.49
C LEU A 464 -18.70 -2.95 28.36
N LEU A 465 -19.24 -4.13 28.69
CA LEU A 465 -19.79 -5.05 27.68
C LEU A 465 -20.99 -4.43 26.97
N GLU A 466 -21.87 -3.75 27.71
CA GLU A 466 -23.01 -3.07 27.11
C GLU A 466 -22.55 -1.95 26.17
N VAL A 467 -21.63 -1.07 26.60
CA VAL A 467 -21.05 0.01 25.78
C VAL A 467 -20.43 -0.55 24.50
N LEU A 468 -19.70 -1.65 24.56
CA LEU A 468 -19.00 -2.24 23.41
C LEU A 468 -19.95 -3.04 22.48
N THR A 469 -21.09 -3.53 22.94
CA THR A 469 -21.98 -4.38 22.14
C THR A 469 -23.31 -3.73 21.80
N GLU A 470 -23.61 -2.57 22.37
CA GLU A 470 -24.84 -1.84 22.08
C GLU A 470 -24.81 -1.27 20.66
N GLY A 471 -25.97 -1.29 20.00
CA GLY A 471 -26.13 -0.78 18.64
C GLY A 471 -25.91 -1.83 17.54
N VAL A 472 -26.50 -1.55 16.37
CA VAL A 472 -26.42 -2.45 15.21
C VAL A 472 -25.02 -2.43 14.59
N ILE A 473 -24.39 -1.27 14.53
CA ILE A 473 -23.07 -1.09 13.90
C ILE A 473 -22.02 -1.89 14.67
N ASN A 474 -22.01 -1.83 16.00
CA ASN A 474 -21.09 -2.60 16.85
C ASN A 474 -21.24 -4.11 16.58
N LYS A 475 -22.46 -4.63 16.54
CA LYS A 475 -22.74 -6.06 16.26
C LYS A 475 -22.25 -6.47 14.88
N VAL A 476 -22.41 -5.60 13.86
CA VAL A 476 -21.91 -5.85 12.50
C VAL A 476 -20.39 -5.86 12.47
N LEU A 477 -19.73 -4.91 13.13
CA LEU A 477 -18.26 -4.84 13.20
C LEU A 477 -17.67 -6.03 13.95
N ILE A 478 -18.27 -6.44 15.07
CA ILE A 478 -17.87 -7.63 15.83
C ILE A 478 -18.03 -8.88 14.95
N ALA A 479 -19.15 -9.02 14.25
CA ALA A 479 -19.37 -10.15 13.34
C ALA A 479 -18.34 -10.14 12.20
N ALA A 480 -18.05 -8.99 11.62
CA ALA A 480 -17.03 -8.84 10.58
C ALA A 480 -15.63 -9.20 11.10
N LEU A 481 -15.26 -8.77 12.32
CA LEU A 481 -14.01 -9.13 12.99
C LEU A 481 -13.91 -10.66 13.19
N ILE A 482 -14.94 -11.28 13.73
CA ILE A 482 -14.98 -12.74 13.93
C ILE A 482 -14.86 -13.47 12.61
N LEU A 483 -15.60 -13.05 11.58
CA LEU A 483 -15.54 -13.65 10.25
C LEU A 483 -14.16 -13.48 9.60
N SER A 484 -13.51 -12.32 9.74
CA SER A 484 -12.17 -12.07 9.19
C SER A 484 -11.14 -13.05 9.74
N VAL A 485 -11.24 -13.41 11.02
CA VAL A 485 -10.32 -14.35 11.69
C VAL A 485 -10.76 -15.80 11.51
N ALA A 486 -12.05 -16.09 11.62
CA ALA A 486 -12.57 -17.46 11.57
C ALA A 486 -12.48 -18.10 10.18
N THR A 487 -12.71 -17.32 9.10
CA THR A 487 -12.71 -17.85 7.73
C THR A 487 -11.38 -18.46 7.32
N PRO A 488 -10.22 -17.79 7.46
CA PRO A 488 -8.93 -18.38 7.15
C PRO A 488 -8.56 -19.56 8.07
N LEU A 489 -8.93 -19.50 9.36
CA LEU A 489 -8.74 -20.62 10.29
C LEU A 489 -9.51 -21.86 9.81
N PHE A 490 -10.75 -21.68 9.40
CA PHE A 490 -11.56 -22.78 8.88
C PHE A 490 -10.96 -23.39 7.61
N ILE A 491 -10.46 -22.56 6.69
CA ILE A 491 -9.78 -23.03 5.47
C ILE A 491 -8.52 -23.83 5.80
N ILE A 492 -7.72 -23.38 6.78
CA ILE A 492 -6.50 -24.08 7.23
C ILE A 492 -6.87 -25.43 7.86
N PHE A 493 -7.88 -25.47 8.72
CA PHE A 493 -8.38 -26.70 9.33
C PHE A 493 -8.88 -27.70 8.28
N ARG A 494 -9.69 -27.23 7.32
CA ARG A 494 -10.22 -28.09 6.26
C ARG A 494 -9.12 -28.66 5.35
N LYS A 495 -8.06 -27.89 5.07
CA LYS A 495 -6.88 -28.41 4.33
C LYS A 495 -6.12 -29.48 5.13
N ARG A 496 -5.99 -29.33 6.43
CA ARG A 496 -5.34 -30.35 7.29
C ARG A 496 -6.14 -31.65 7.39
N THR A 497 -7.46 -31.55 7.47
CA THR A 497 -8.35 -32.73 7.55
C THR A 497 -8.59 -33.37 6.19
N GLY A 498 -8.49 -32.63 5.07
CA GLY A 498 -8.62 -33.16 3.70
C GLY A 498 -7.36 -33.85 3.15
N SER A 499 -6.19 -33.58 3.72
CA SER A 499 -4.90 -34.19 3.30
C SER A 499 -4.75 -35.67 3.73
N GLY A 500 -5.72 -36.23 4.46
CA GLY A 500 -5.73 -37.64 4.86
C GLY A 500 -6.35 -38.61 3.83
N LYS A 501 -6.83 -38.15 2.66
CA LYS A 501 -7.49 -39.00 1.66
C LYS A 501 -7.09 -38.71 0.21
N SER A 502 -5.82 -38.52 -0.07
CA SER A 502 -5.35 -38.51 -1.47
C SER A 502 -3.82 -38.67 -1.47
N SER A 503 -3.35 -39.86 -1.17
CA SER A 503 -2.04 -40.33 -1.59
C SER A 503 -2.16 -40.85 -3.03
N GLY A 504 -1.91 -40.01 -4.01
CA GLY A 504 -1.93 -40.36 -5.45
C GLY A 504 -1.32 -39.21 -6.25
N GLY A 505 -0.02 -39.28 -6.39
CA GLY A 505 0.91 -38.75 -7.36
C GLY A 505 0.53 -37.52 -8.20
N VAL A 506 1.17 -36.40 -7.90
CA VAL A 506 1.95 -35.63 -8.90
C VAL A 506 3.07 -34.96 -8.10
N GLN A 507 4.26 -35.51 -8.13
CA GLN A 507 5.51 -34.83 -7.85
C GLN A 507 5.72 -33.82 -8.98
N THR A 508 5.51 -32.58 -8.73
CA THR A 508 6.09 -31.51 -9.55
C THR A 508 7.48 -31.25 -9.00
N ASP A 509 8.48 -31.59 -9.79
CA ASP A 509 9.89 -31.31 -9.56
C ASP A 509 10.13 -29.81 -9.35
N ALA A 510 10.31 -29.44 -8.11
CA ALA A 510 10.83 -28.14 -7.69
C ALA A 510 12.34 -28.29 -7.38
N LYS A 511 13.11 -28.67 -8.41
CA LYS A 511 14.58 -28.70 -8.36
C LYS A 511 15.13 -28.25 -9.71
N GLU A 512 15.02 -26.97 -9.98
CA GLU A 512 15.83 -26.34 -11.04
C GLU A 512 15.69 -24.80 -10.95
N TYR A 513 16.10 -24.20 -9.85
CA TYR A 513 16.47 -22.77 -9.77
C TYR A 513 17.17 -22.53 -8.41
N GLU A 514 18.37 -23.13 -8.21
CA GLU A 514 19.40 -22.58 -7.34
C GLU A 514 20.30 -21.62 -8.12
#